data_88a85f31cbf3a2f942bcfeb3cfada65a
#
_entry.id   88a85f31cbf3a2f942bcfeb3cfada65a
#
_cell.length_a   1.000
_cell.length_b   1.000
_cell.length_c   1.000
_cell.angle_alpha   90.00
_cell.angle_beta   90.00
_cell.angle_gamma   90.00
#
_symmetry.space_group_name_H-M   'P 1'
#
loop_
_entity.id
_entity.type
_entity.pdbx_description
1 polymer ?
#
loop_
_entity_poly.entity_id
_entity_poly.type
_entity_poly.pdbx_seq_one_letter_code
_entity_poly.pdbx_strand_id
1 'polypeptide(L)'
;IDNVAKYLNKDSAEIRKINFYQKNKKNITHYGMRIQDNVINEIFSKLIKSSNYKNRRLIVKKFNLQNKYLKKGLTITPVKFGISFTTTHLNQAGALVHIYYADGTVHVSTGAIEMGQGTYTKIAQLVANELGLNFNKIKVSSTRTDKVPNTSASAASSTTDLNGAAAINAVSKIKQNLALFVKQKYKLKSDNAIYKNGRVKFRGKTFLFSSLIKEAYLNRVSLSSSGFYSTPKIHFNNKTFSGRPFLYFCYGAAVSEVLIDTLTGENKILRVDIIHDHGRPINPAIEKGQIEGGFVQGAG
;
A
#
# COMPACT_ATOMS: atom_id res chain seq x y z
N ILE A 1 -4.99 -15.16 23.72
CA ILE A 1 -4.64 -13.98 24.54
C ILE A 1 -5.72 -13.73 25.60
N ASP A 2 -7.00 -13.63 25.22
CA ASP A 2 -8.09 -13.28 26.15
C ASP A 2 -8.27 -14.34 27.25
N ASN A 3 -8.16 -15.64 26.95
CA ASN A 3 -8.18 -16.71 27.95
C ASN A 3 -6.99 -16.62 28.93
N VAL A 4 -5.79 -16.32 28.41
CA VAL A 4 -4.60 -16.09 29.23
C VAL A 4 -4.78 -14.88 30.13
N ALA A 5 -5.32 -13.78 29.59
CA ALA A 5 -5.61 -12.57 30.35
C ALA A 5 -6.61 -12.84 31.48
N LYS A 6 -7.69 -13.56 31.17
CA LYS A 6 -8.69 -13.99 32.17
C LYS A 6 -8.08 -14.86 33.28
N TYR A 7 -7.28 -15.86 32.93
CA TYR A 7 -6.58 -16.71 33.88
C TYR A 7 -5.65 -15.92 34.81
N LEU A 8 -4.90 -14.95 34.23
CA LEU A 8 -3.97 -14.10 34.98
C LEU A 8 -4.64 -12.90 35.67
N ASN A 9 -5.95 -12.75 35.57
CA ASN A 9 -6.72 -11.59 36.04
C ASN A 9 -6.14 -10.25 35.57
N LYS A 10 -5.76 -10.19 34.29
CA LYS A 10 -5.20 -8.99 33.61
C LYS A 10 -6.07 -8.53 32.47
N ASP A 11 -5.89 -7.26 32.05
CA ASP A 11 -6.49 -6.79 30.81
C ASP A 11 -5.78 -7.43 29.61
N SER A 12 -6.56 -7.87 28.62
CA SER A 12 -6.00 -8.48 27.40
C SER A 12 -5.10 -7.53 26.60
N ALA A 13 -5.29 -6.22 26.73
CA ALA A 13 -4.40 -5.22 26.15
C ALA A 13 -2.99 -5.27 26.75
N GLU A 14 -2.86 -5.55 28.04
CA GLU A 14 -1.55 -5.71 28.70
C GLU A 14 -0.82 -6.93 28.18
N ILE A 15 -1.53 -8.07 28.07
CA ILE A 15 -0.96 -9.31 27.54
C ILE A 15 -0.53 -9.12 26.08
N ARG A 16 -1.32 -8.44 25.25
CA ARG A 16 -0.94 -8.13 23.87
C ARG A 16 0.33 -7.28 23.80
N LYS A 17 0.41 -6.23 24.63
CA LYS A 17 1.56 -5.32 24.67
C LYS A 17 2.86 -6.01 25.07
N ILE A 18 2.84 -6.94 26.01
CA ILE A 18 4.01 -7.72 26.44
C ILE A 18 4.58 -8.55 25.28
N ASN A 19 3.72 -9.00 24.37
CA ASN A 19 4.10 -9.84 23.23
C ASN A 19 4.53 -9.05 21.99
N PHE A 20 4.60 -7.73 22.05
CA PHE A 20 5.06 -6.93 20.90
C PHE A 20 6.57 -7.09 20.69
N TYR A 21 6.95 -7.17 19.43
CA TYR A 21 8.35 -6.99 19.05
C TYR A 21 8.82 -5.60 19.50
N GLN A 22 10.05 -5.53 19.92
CA GLN A 22 10.68 -4.28 20.37
C GLN A 22 11.53 -3.68 19.23
N LYS A 23 11.91 -2.41 19.36
CA LYS A 23 12.62 -1.69 18.30
C LYS A 23 14.05 -2.22 18.08
N ASN A 24 14.81 -2.46 19.14
CA ASN A 24 16.24 -2.81 19.08
C ASN A 24 16.59 -4.17 19.68
N LYS A 25 15.66 -4.83 20.34
CA LYS A 25 15.82 -6.16 20.96
C LYS A 25 14.53 -6.94 20.80
N LYS A 26 14.59 -8.28 20.86
CA LYS A 26 13.41 -9.15 20.66
C LYS A 26 12.63 -8.78 19.39
N ASN A 27 13.36 -8.44 18.33
CA ASN A 27 12.81 -7.97 17.05
C ASN A 27 13.09 -8.93 15.90
N ILE A 28 13.38 -10.19 16.20
CA ILE A 28 13.54 -11.26 15.22
C ILE A 28 12.27 -12.11 15.24
N THR A 29 11.70 -12.35 14.07
CA THR A 29 10.52 -13.22 13.92
C THR A 29 10.92 -14.69 14.10
N HIS A 30 9.92 -15.57 14.32
CA HIS A 30 10.14 -17.01 14.42
C HIS A 30 10.73 -17.63 13.14
N TYR A 31 10.57 -16.96 11.99
CA TYR A 31 11.19 -17.35 10.71
C TYR A 31 12.51 -16.63 10.41
N GLY A 32 13.14 -16.00 11.40
CA GLY A 32 14.48 -15.43 11.32
C GLY A 32 14.59 -14.00 10.76
N MET A 33 13.49 -13.37 10.35
CA MET A 33 13.52 -12.01 9.81
C MET A 33 13.64 -10.97 10.93
N ARG A 34 14.61 -10.05 10.81
CA ARG A 34 14.73 -8.89 11.69
C ARG A 34 13.71 -7.81 11.29
N ILE A 35 12.92 -7.36 12.25
CA ILE A 35 11.96 -6.25 12.08
C ILE A 35 12.69 -4.93 12.35
N GLN A 36 12.67 -4.01 11.41
CA GLN A 36 13.36 -2.71 11.47
C GLN A 36 12.40 -1.56 11.78
N ASP A 37 11.22 -1.54 11.16
CA ASP A 37 10.29 -0.41 11.17
C ASP A 37 9.07 -0.68 12.06
N ASN A 38 9.31 -1.01 13.35
CA ASN A 38 8.25 -1.38 14.25
C ASN A 38 7.63 -0.15 14.94
N VAL A 39 6.42 0.22 14.53
CA VAL A 39 5.63 1.34 15.10
C VAL A 39 4.44 0.88 15.93
N ILE A 40 4.27 -0.44 16.16
CA ILE A 40 3.07 -0.99 16.83
C ILE A 40 2.87 -0.43 18.24
N ASN A 41 3.95 -0.20 18.99
CA ASN A 41 3.87 0.35 20.35
C ASN A 41 3.30 1.79 20.37
N GLU A 42 3.68 2.59 19.36
CA GLU A 42 3.20 3.96 19.20
C GLU A 42 1.74 3.98 18.79
N ILE A 43 1.36 3.18 17.78
CA ILE A 43 -0.02 3.02 17.32
C ILE A 43 -0.92 2.57 18.47
N PHE A 44 -0.53 1.53 19.17
CA PHE A 44 -1.29 0.96 20.27
C PHE A 44 -1.50 1.95 21.42
N SER A 45 -0.44 2.66 21.79
CA SER A 45 -0.49 3.67 22.86
C SER A 45 -1.36 4.88 22.47
N LYS A 46 -1.25 5.36 21.24
CA LYS A 46 -2.11 6.42 20.69
C LYS A 46 -3.57 6.00 20.67
N LEU A 47 -3.85 4.78 20.22
CA LEU A 47 -5.21 4.26 20.13
C LEU A 47 -5.86 4.08 21.50
N ILE A 48 -5.15 3.53 22.49
CA ILE A 48 -5.63 3.44 23.87
C ILE A 48 -6.06 4.82 24.41
N LYS A 49 -5.27 5.86 24.11
CA LYS A 49 -5.57 7.23 24.56
C LYS A 49 -6.74 7.83 23.78
N SER A 50 -6.70 7.82 22.45
CA SER A 50 -7.70 8.47 21.58
C SER A 50 -9.08 7.83 21.67
N SER A 51 -9.15 6.50 21.85
CA SER A 51 -10.40 5.77 22.03
C SER A 51 -10.96 5.80 23.44
N ASN A 52 -10.24 6.42 24.39
CA ASN A 52 -10.58 6.37 25.82
C ASN A 52 -10.78 4.94 26.35
N TYR A 53 -9.96 3.99 25.87
CA TYR A 53 -10.10 2.55 26.10
C TYR A 53 -10.27 2.20 27.59
N LYS A 54 -9.40 2.74 28.45
CA LYS A 54 -9.39 2.39 29.88
C LYS A 54 -10.71 2.74 30.59
N ASN A 55 -11.23 3.94 30.36
CA ASN A 55 -12.49 4.38 30.96
C ASN A 55 -13.68 3.59 30.37
N ARG A 56 -13.69 3.36 29.05
CA ARG A 56 -14.74 2.54 28.41
C ARG A 56 -14.76 1.10 28.96
N ARG A 57 -13.60 0.51 29.29
CA ARG A 57 -13.53 -0.81 29.96
C ARG A 57 -14.27 -0.81 31.30
N LEU A 58 -14.12 0.26 32.09
CA LEU A 58 -14.84 0.38 33.36
C LEU A 58 -16.35 0.54 33.13
N ILE A 59 -16.75 1.36 32.15
CA ILE A 59 -18.17 1.53 31.79
C ILE A 59 -18.77 0.21 31.32
N VAL A 60 -18.09 -0.55 30.47
CA VAL A 60 -18.51 -1.88 29.99
C VAL A 60 -18.66 -2.86 31.17
N LYS A 61 -17.70 -2.88 32.10
CA LYS A 61 -17.76 -3.72 33.30
C LYS A 61 -19.00 -3.37 34.16
N LYS A 62 -19.24 -2.09 34.43
CA LYS A 62 -20.41 -1.62 35.18
C LYS A 62 -21.72 -1.99 34.48
N PHE A 63 -21.82 -1.75 33.16
CA PHE A 63 -22.97 -2.11 32.36
C PHE A 63 -23.29 -3.62 32.48
N ASN A 64 -22.27 -4.47 32.35
CA ASN A 64 -22.42 -5.91 32.37
C ASN A 64 -22.84 -6.47 33.74
N LEU A 65 -22.51 -5.76 34.82
CA LEU A 65 -23.01 -6.12 36.19
C LEU A 65 -24.48 -5.76 36.39
N GLN A 66 -24.92 -4.66 35.76
CA GLN A 66 -26.28 -4.15 35.90
C GLN A 66 -27.30 -4.80 34.94
N ASN A 67 -26.83 -5.46 33.89
CA ASN A 67 -27.70 -6.04 32.87
C ASN A 67 -27.54 -7.55 32.82
N LYS A 68 -28.67 -8.28 32.91
CA LYS A 68 -28.70 -9.74 32.92
C LYS A 68 -28.46 -10.33 31.54
N TYR A 69 -29.15 -9.84 30.53
CA TYR A 69 -29.22 -10.41 29.18
C TYR A 69 -28.37 -9.64 28.17
N LEU A 70 -28.40 -8.32 28.25
CA LEU A 70 -27.57 -7.50 27.38
C LEU A 70 -26.15 -7.38 27.92
N LYS A 71 -25.17 -7.70 27.11
CA LYS A 71 -23.76 -7.63 27.49
C LYS A 71 -22.97 -6.80 26.48
N LYS A 72 -22.02 -6.01 26.95
CA LYS A 72 -21.08 -5.27 26.13
C LYS A 72 -19.72 -5.95 26.12
N GLY A 73 -19.09 -5.94 24.95
CA GLY A 73 -17.69 -6.31 24.76
C GLY A 73 -16.86 -5.12 24.29
N LEU A 74 -15.65 -4.99 24.80
CA LEU A 74 -14.67 -4.01 24.34
C LEU A 74 -13.29 -4.65 24.29
N THR A 75 -12.65 -4.61 23.15
CA THR A 75 -11.29 -5.14 22.98
C THR A 75 -10.45 -4.24 22.09
N ILE A 76 -9.12 -4.38 22.22
CA ILE A 76 -8.15 -3.78 21.30
C ILE A 76 -7.36 -4.89 20.61
N THR A 77 -7.35 -4.88 19.29
CA THR A 77 -6.64 -5.88 18.47
C THR A 77 -5.54 -5.20 17.64
N PRO A 78 -4.27 -5.45 17.94
CA PRO A 78 -3.15 -5.00 17.11
C PRO A 78 -2.92 -5.96 15.95
N VAL A 79 -2.39 -5.43 14.85
CA VAL A 79 -2.01 -6.22 13.68
C VAL A 79 -0.62 -5.81 13.18
N LYS A 80 0.12 -6.80 12.71
CA LYS A 80 1.35 -6.66 11.92
C LYS A 80 1.19 -7.54 10.68
N PHE A 81 1.19 -6.96 9.51
CA PHE A 81 1.02 -7.67 8.26
C PHE A 81 2.24 -7.49 7.36
N GLY A 82 2.81 -8.59 6.88
CA GLY A 82 3.94 -8.57 5.96
C GLY A 82 3.49 -8.41 4.50
N ILE A 83 4.10 -7.47 3.80
CA ILE A 83 3.78 -7.20 2.39
C ILE A 83 4.74 -8.01 1.51
N SER A 84 4.22 -8.95 0.80
CA SER A 84 4.78 -9.85 -0.22
C SER A 84 4.26 -11.28 -0.05
N PHE A 85 4.47 -12.12 -1.05
CA PHE A 85 4.24 -13.57 -0.93
C PHE A 85 5.49 -14.25 -0.37
N THR A 86 5.31 -15.28 0.46
CA THR A 86 6.39 -16.19 0.88
C THR A 86 6.92 -17.00 -0.31
N THR A 87 6.08 -17.25 -1.31
CA THR A 87 6.46 -17.81 -2.62
C THR A 87 7.10 -16.71 -3.46
N THR A 88 8.42 -16.64 -3.44
CA THR A 88 9.20 -15.49 -3.91
C THR A 88 8.97 -15.11 -5.36
N HIS A 89 8.78 -16.09 -6.27
CA HIS A 89 8.52 -15.81 -7.70
C HIS A 89 7.18 -15.09 -7.96
N LEU A 90 6.25 -15.08 -6.99
CA LEU A 90 5.01 -14.32 -7.09
C LEU A 90 5.17 -12.82 -6.79
N ASN A 91 6.39 -12.35 -6.47
CA ASN A 91 6.62 -10.94 -6.14
C ASN A 91 7.25 -10.20 -7.33
N GLN A 92 6.57 -10.21 -8.47
CA GLN A 92 7.01 -9.55 -9.69
C GLN A 92 5.81 -9.09 -10.53
N ALA A 93 6.04 -8.05 -11.32
CA ALA A 93 5.07 -7.59 -12.31
C ALA A 93 5.76 -6.92 -13.51
N GLY A 94 5.08 -6.96 -14.64
CA GLY A 94 5.41 -6.17 -15.82
C GLY A 94 4.36 -5.09 -16.08
N ALA A 95 4.75 -4.05 -16.80
CA ALA A 95 3.84 -3.03 -17.32
C ALA A 95 4.29 -2.59 -18.71
N LEU A 96 3.35 -2.14 -19.53
CA LEU A 96 3.63 -1.50 -20.81
C LEU A 96 3.10 -0.07 -20.76
N VAL A 97 3.97 0.90 -21.07
CA VAL A 97 3.60 2.32 -21.13
C VAL A 97 3.92 2.85 -22.51
N HIS A 98 2.99 3.61 -23.08
CA HIS A 98 3.25 4.37 -24.29
C HIS A 98 2.61 5.76 -24.23
N ILE A 99 3.22 6.70 -24.96
CA ILE A 99 2.80 8.09 -25.00
C ILE A 99 2.36 8.40 -26.44
N TYR A 100 1.15 8.88 -26.60
CA TYR A 100 0.64 9.29 -27.90
C TYR A 100 1.25 10.62 -28.33
N TYR A 101 1.81 10.65 -29.53
CA TYR A 101 2.53 11.82 -30.04
C TYR A 101 1.62 13.01 -30.36
N ALA A 102 0.34 12.75 -30.64
CA ALA A 102 -0.60 13.77 -31.08
C ALA A 102 -0.91 14.79 -29.96
N ASP A 103 -1.07 14.33 -28.73
CA ASP A 103 -1.55 15.16 -27.61
C ASP A 103 -0.80 14.94 -26.29
N GLY A 104 0.18 14.03 -26.25
CA GLY A 104 0.95 13.69 -25.08
C GLY A 104 0.19 12.89 -24.04
N THR A 105 -0.98 12.31 -24.35
CA THR A 105 -1.65 11.38 -23.44
C THR A 105 -0.85 10.11 -23.27
N VAL A 106 -0.98 9.48 -22.11
CA VAL A 106 -0.21 8.30 -21.73
C VAL A 106 -1.15 7.13 -21.49
N HIS A 107 -0.85 6.00 -22.08
CA HIS A 107 -1.57 4.76 -21.85
C HIS A 107 -0.71 3.77 -21.09
N VAL A 108 -1.30 3.14 -20.07
CA VAL A 108 -0.66 2.13 -19.24
C VAL A 108 -1.44 0.83 -19.34
N SER A 109 -0.78 -0.22 -19.77
CA SER A 109 -1.27 -1.60 -19.69
C SER A 109 -0.57 -2.30 -18.53
N THR A 110 -1.35 -2.83 -17.60
CA THR A 110 -0.88 -3.50 -16.38
C THR A 110 -1.66 -4.79 -16.16
N GLY A 111 -1.03 -5.78 -15.55
CA GLY A 111 -1.69 -7.02 -15.13
C GLY A 111 -2.40 -6.92 -13.78
N ALA A 112 -2.38 -5.75 -13.14
CA ALA A 112 -3.14 -5.53 -11.90
C ALA A 112 -4.63 -5.72 -12.13
N ILE A 113 -5.30 -6.44 -11.24
CA ILE A 113 -6.76 -6.60 -11.26
C ILE A 113 -7.37 -5.51 -10.37
N GLU A 114 -8.31 -4.74 -10.92
CA GLU A 114 -9.13 -3.79 -10.18
C GLU A 114 -10.38 -4.50 -9.65
N MET A 115 -10.54 -4.49 -8.33
CA MET A 115 -11.67 -5.11 -7.62
C MET A 115 -12.42 -4.09 -6.76
N GLY A 116 -12.20 -2.80 -7.01
CA GLY A 116 -12.72 -1.68 -6.20
C GLY A 116 -11.71 -1.13 -5.19
N GLN A 117 -10.48 -1.65 -5.14
CA GLN A 117 -9.41 -1.19 -4.25
C GLN A 117 -8.66 0.05 -4.77
N GLY A 118 -9.00 0.55 -5.97
CA GLY A 118 -8.44 1.77 -6.53
C GLY A 118 -7.02 1.63 -7.10
N THR A 119 -6.60 0.43 -7.47
CA THR A 119 -5.26 0.16 -7.99
C THR A 119 -4.99 0.91 -9.30
N TYR A 120 -5.95 0.95 -10.24
CA TYR A 120 -5.78 1.68 -11.49
C TYR A 120 -5.61 3.18 -11.26
N THR A 121 -6.38 3.75 -10.34
CA THR A 121 -6.24 5.16 -9.94
C THR A 121 -4.86 5.43 -9.36
N LYS A 122 -4.36 4.58 -8.48
CA LYS A 122 -3.03 4.73 -7.87
C LYS A 122 -1.91 4.61 -8.91
N ILE A 123 -1.98 3.64 -9.83
CA ILE A 123 -1.00 3.50 -10.92
C ILE A 123 -1.02 4.72 -11.83
N ALA A 124 -2.22 5.23 -12.19
CA ALA A 124 -2.33 6.44 -12.98
C ALA A 124 -1.71 7.66 -12.26
N GLN A 125 -1.94 7.81 -10.95
CA GLN A 125 -1.35 8.89 -10.14
C GLN A 125 0.18 8.79 -10.07
N LEU A 126 0.73 7.58 -9.93
CA LEU A 126 2.17 7.36 -9.93
C LEU A 126 2.81 7.78 -11.27
N VAL A 127 2.21 7.36 -12.39
CA VAL A 127 2.69 7.71 -13.73
C VAL A 127 2.54 9.22 -14.00
N ALA A 128 1.41 9.82 -13.59
CA ALA A 128 1.17 11.25 -13.71
C ALA A 128 2.23 12.06 -12.93
N ASN A 129 2.51 11.66 -11.71
CA ASN A 129 3.54 12.27 -10.86
C ASN A 129 4.92 12.19 -11.51
N GLU A 130 5.28 11.00 -12.02
CA GLU A 130 6.59 10.73 -12.59
C GLU A 130 6.83 11.54 -13.88
N LEU A 131 5.78 11.81 -14.66
CA LEU A 131 5.82 12.62 -15.88
C LEU A 131 5.46 14.09 -15.65
N GLY A 132 5.09 14.48 -14.43
CA GLY A 132 4.67 15.84 -14.12
C GLY A 132 3.40 16.28 -14.87
N LEU A 133 2.48 15.34 -15.14
CA LEU A 133 1.26 15.56 -15.91
C LEU A 133 0.03 15.64 -15.00
N ASN A 134 -1.04 16.21 -15.54
CA ASN A 134 -2.35 16.11 -14.92
C ASN A 134 -2.85 14.65 -15.00
N PHE A 135 -3.52 14.18 -13.93
CA PHE A 135 -4.06 12.84 -13.83
C PHE A 135 -4.94 12.43 -15.03
N ASN A 136 -5.73 13.33 -15.56
CA ASN A 136 -6.63 13.06 -16.69
C ASN A 136 -5.91 12.76 -18.02
N LYS A 137 -4.58 13.01 -18.09
CA LYS A 137 -3.74 12.64 -19.23
C LYS A 137 -3.30 11.19 -19.22
N ILE A 138 -3.55 10.46 -18.14
CA ILE A 138 -3.14 9.07 -17.98
C ILE A 138 -4.36 8.17 -18.11
N LYS A 139 -4.29 7.16 -18.97
CA LYS A 139 -5.31 6.11 -19.09
C LYS A 139 -4.70 4.76 -18.73
N VAL A 140 -5.30 4.09 -17.76
CA VAL A 140 -5.00 2.69 -17.45
C VAL A 140 -6.07 1.84 -18.11
N SER A 141 -5.68 0.90 -18.97
CA SER A 141 -6.62 -0.02 -19.61
C SER A 141 -7.00 -1.16 -18.69
N SER A 142 -8.20 -1.70 -18.91
CA SER A 142 -8.61 -2.96 -18.28
C SER A 142 -7.60 -4.07 -18.57
N THR A 143 -7.31 -4.89 -17.57
CA THR A 143 -6.40 -6.03 -17.70
C THR A 143 -6.96 -7.05 -18.70
N ARG A 144 -6.13 -7.40 -19.68
CA ARG A 144 -6.42 -8.41 -20.70
C ARG A 144 -5.15 -9.16 -21.04
N THR A 145 -5.25 -10.48 -21.20
CA THR A 145 -4.09 -11.35 -21.46
C THR A 145 -3.38 -11.06 -22.77
N ASP A 146 -4.06 -10.41 -23.72
CA ASP A 146 -3.51 -10.00 -25.01
C ASP A 146 -2.68 -8.71 -24.96
N LYS A 147 -2.68 -7.99 -23.83
CA LYS A 147 -2.07 -6.64 -23.75
C LYS A 147 -1.09 -6.45 -22.61
N VAL A 148 -1.01 -7.39 -21.69
CA VAL A 148 -0.23 -7.19 -20.48
C VAL A 148 0.97 -8.13 -20.40
N PRO A 149 2.14 -7.63 -19.93
CA PRO A 149 3.25 -8.50 -19.59
C PRO A 149 2.89 -9.42 -18.43
N ASN A 150 3.67 -10.50 -18.27
CA ASN A 150 3.52 -11.38 -17.12
C ASN A 150 3.57 -10.61 -15.80
N THR A 151 2.61 -10.88 -14.95
CA THR A 151 2.49 -10.30 -13.62
C THR A 151 1.94 -11.32 -12.64
N SER A 152 2.21 -11.13 -11.36
CA SER A 152 1.68 -11.99 -10.31
C SER A 152 0.23 -11.62 -9.97
N ALA A 153 -0.45 -12.54 -9.28
CA ALA A 153 -1.81 -12.32 -8.81
C ALA A 153 -1.96 -11.03 -7.98
N SER A 154 -3.10 -10.37 -8.11
CA SER A 154 -3.45 -9.20 -7.30
C SER A 154 -3.86 -9.64 -5.89
N ALA A 155 -2.88 -9.95 -5.06
CA ALA A 155 -3.04 -10.45 -3.69
C ALA A 155 -1.87 -10.01 -2.79
N ALA A 156 -1.84 -10.48 -1.54
CA ALA A 156 -0.82 -10.18 -0.52
C ALA A 156 -0.58 -8.68 -0.30
N SER A 157 -1.58 -7.84 -0.61
CA SER A 157 -1.54 -6.37 -0.53
C SER A 157 -0.38 -5.71 -1.29
N SER A 158 0.20 -6.41 -2.28
CA SER A 158 1.38 -5.97 -3.03
C SER A 158 1.09 -5.47 -4.44
N THR A 159 -0.18 -5.46 -4.87
CA THR A 159 -0.56 -5.17 -6.27
C THR A 159 -0.07 -3.80 -6.74
N THR A 160 -0.30 -2.75 -5.97
CA THR A 160 0.15 -1.39 -6.32
C THR A 160 1.67 -1.27 -6.26
N ASP A 161 2.33 -1.91 -5.29
CA ASP A 161 3.78 -1.93 -5.18
C ASP A 161 4.43 -2.53 -6.44
N LEU A 162 3.97 -3.70 -6.85
CA LEU A 162 4.53 -4.44 -7.97
C LEU A 162 4.24 -3.73 -9.31
N ASN A 163 2.97 -3.49 -9.58
CA ASN A 163 2.52 -2.96 -10.87
C ASN A 163 2.82 -1.46 -11.02
N GLY A 164 2.73 -0.69 -9.94
CA GLY A 164 3.12 0.72 -9.92
C GLY A 164 4.62 0.90 -10.16
N ALA A 165 5.46 0.10 -9.50
CA ALA A 165 6.90 0.14 -9.71
C ALA A 165 7.30 -0.32 -11.13
N ALA A 166 6.61 -1.33 -11.69
CA ALA A 166 6.81 -1.74 -13.07
C ALA A 166 6.44 -0.62 -14.06
N ALA A 167 5.34 0.09 -13.84
CA ALA A 167 4.94 1.24 -14.67
C ALA A 167 5.95 2.39 -14.56
N ILE A 168 6.43 2.72 -13.36
CA ILE A 168 7.50 3.72 -13.15
C ILE A 168 8.79 3.30 -13.89
N ASN A 169 9.15 2.03 -13.84
CA ASN A 169 10.32 1.53 -14.57
C ASN A 169 10.18 1.74 -16.10
N ALA A 170 8.99 1.46 -16.66
CA ALA A 170 8.71 1.74 -18.07
C ALA A 170 8.83 3.23 -18.39
N VAL A 171 8.23 4.09 -17.56
CA VAL A 171 8.30 5.55 -17.69
C VAL A 171 9.75 6.05 -17.62
N SER A 172 10.54 5.50 -16.71
CA SER A 172 11.97 5.88 -16.56
C SER A 172 12.77 5.60 -17.83
N LYS A 173 12.52 4.49 -18.53
CA LYS A 173 13.16 4.18 -19.82
C LYS A 173 12.75 5.18 -20.91
N ILE A 174 11.47 5.55 -20.98
CA ILE A 174 10.98 6.57 -21.91
C ILE A 174 11.65 7.93 -21.61
N LYS A 175 11.73 8.31 -20.32
CA LYS A 175 12.43 9.55 -19.89
C LYS A 175 13.90 9.54 -20.29
N GLN A 176 14.58 8.41 -20.20
CA GLN A 176 15.97 8.25 -20.66
C GLN A 176 16.09 8.48 -22.17
N ASN A 177 15.21 7.88 -22.98
CA ASN A 177 15.19 8.10 -24.43
C ASN A 177 14.99 9.58 -24.79
N LEU A 178 14.02 10.24 -24.12
CA LEU A 178 13.76 11.67 -24.29
C LEU A 178 14.97 12.53 -23.88
N ALA A 179 15.60 12.18 -22.77
CA ALA A 179 16.79 12.90 -22.28
C ALA A 179 17.98 12.79 -23.25
N LEU A 180 18.24 11.59 -23.76
CA LEU A 180 19.29 11.38 -24.80
C LEU A 180 18.99 12.15 -26.06
N PHE A 181 17.75 12.13 -26.54
CA PHE A 181 17.33 12.90 -27.71
C PHE A 181 17.56 14.40 -27.53
N VAL A 182 17.08 14.97 -26.41
CA VAL A 182 17.22 16.41 -26.14
C VAL A 182 18.68 16.78 -25.98
N LYS A 183 19.48 15.95 -25.28
CA LYS A 183 20.93 16.17 -25.13
C LYS A 183 21.66 16.24 -26.48
N GLN A 184 21.37 15.31 -27.37
CA GLN A 184 22.00 15.25 -28.69
C GLN A 184 21.54 16.40 -29.57
N LYS A 185 20.24 16.62 -29.70
CA LYS A 185 19.67 17.63 -30.61
C LYS A 185 20.02 19.06 -30.22
N TYR A 186 19.99 19.33 -28.90
CA TYR A 186 20.23 20.68 -28.38
C TYR A 186 21.62 20.88 -27.78
N LYS A 187 22.50 19.90 -27.94
CA LYS A 187 23.90 19.92 -27.47
C LYS A 187 24.01 20.28 -25.98
N LEU A 188 23.10 19.76 -25.15
CA LEU A 188 23.09 20.03 -23.70
C LEU A 188 24.20 19.24 -23.00
N LYS A 189 24.79 19.85 -21.95
CA LYS A 189 25.84 19.20 -21.15
C LYS A 189 25.29 18.16 -20.17
N SER A 190 23.99 18.20 -19.86
CA SER A 190 23.35 17.33 -18.92
C SER A 190 22.03 16.75 -19.48
N ASP A 191 21.75 15.53 -19.16
CA ASP A 191 20.52 14.80 -19.47
C ASP A 191 19.51 14.82 -18.33
N ASN A 192 19.83 15.43 -17.17
CA ASN A 192 18.92 15.55 -16.05
C ASN A 192 17.73 16.45 -16.40
N ALA A 193 16.54 15.90 -16.29
CA ALA A 193 15.28 16.58 -16.58
C ALA A 193 14.34 16.59 -15.37
N ILE A 194 13.68 17.72 -15.16
CA ILE A 194 12.60 17.87 -14.17
C ILE A 194 11.27 17.92 -14.90
N TYR A 195 10.40 16.98 -14.58
CA TYR A 195 9.04 16.88 -15.11
C TYR A 195 8.06 17.49 -14.09
N LYS A 196 7.38 18.56 -14.46
CA LYS A 196 6.43 19.25 -13.57
C LYS A 196 5.44 20.11 -14.34
N ASN A 197 4.18 20.06 -13.95
CA ASN A 197 3.10 20.93 -14.49
C ASN A 197 3.02 20.92 -16.03
N GLY A 198 3.09 19.75 -16.64
CA GLY A 198 3.02 19.59 -18.09
C GLY A 198 4.26 20.13 -18.86
N ARG A 199 5.35 20.37 -18.15
CA ARG A 199 6.61 20.85 -18.70
C ARG A 199 7.76 19.94 -18.35
N VAL A 200 8.75 19.91 -19.25
CA VAL A 200 10.03 19.21 -19.04
C VAL A 200 11.15 20.23 -19.08
N LYS A 201 11.84 20.40 -17.95
CA LYS A 201 12.93 21.35 -17.81
C LYS A 201 14.27 20.63 -17.77
N PHE A 202 15.09 20.87 -18.76
CA PHE A 202 16.51 20.55 -18.75
C PHE A 202 17.32 21.77 -18.30
N ARG A 203 18.60 21.59 -18.00
CA ARG A 203 19.50 22.71 -17.69
C ARG A 203 19.59 23.65 -18.90
N GLY A 204 19.02 24.85 -18.77
CA GLY A 204 19.05 25.90 -19.83
C GLY A 204 17.88 25.84 -20.81
N LYS A 205 16.99 24.83 -20.78
CA LYS A 205 15.88 24.75 -21.74
C LYS A 205 14.64 24.13 -21.12
N THR A 206 13.46 24.66 -21.45
CA THR A 206 12.16 24.13 -20.99
C THR A 206 11.26 23.88 -22.20
N PHE A 207 10.57 22.74 -22.18
CA PHE A 207 9.63 22.32 -23.21
C PHE A 207 8.24 22.13 -22.61
N LEU A 208 7.20 22.39 -23.38
CA LEU A 208 5.89 21.77 -23.11
C LEU A 208 6.02 20.28 -23.35
N PHE A 209 5.43 19.46 -22.46
CA PHE A 209 5.51 18.01 -22.58
C PHE A 209 5.01 17.52 -23.94
N SER A 210 3.80 17.94 -24.36
CA SER A 210 3.22 17.53 -25.66
C SER A 210 4.09 17.93 -26.86
N SER A 211 4.68 19.12 -26.81
CA SER A 211 5.58 19.59 -27.89
C SER A 211 6.86 18.75 -27.96
N LEU A 212 7.45 18.43 -26.81
CA LEU A 212 8.61 17.55 -26.74
C LEU A 212 8.31 16.15 -27.29
N ILE A 213 7.14 15.59 -26.91
CA ILE A 213 6.71 14.27 -27.39
C ILE A 213 6.53 14.26 -28.90
N LYS A 214 5.85 15.28 -29.47
CA LYS A 214 5.67 15.41 -30.90
C LYS A 214 7.01 15.52 -31.62
N GLU A 215 7.93 16.34 -31.11
CA GLU A 215 9.27 16.52 -31.67
C GLU A 215 10.10 15.23 -31.62
N ALA A 216 10.06 14.51 -30.50
CA ALA A 216 10.72 13.22 -30.32
C ALA A 216 10.22 12.18 -31.34
N TYR A 217 8.89 12.10 -31.54
CA TYR A 217 8.30 11.20 -32.53
C TYR A 217 8.79 11.50 -33.97
N LEU A 218 8.77 12.77 -34.36
CA LEU A 218 9.25 13.20 -35.67
C LEU A 218 10.74 12.92 -35.90
N ASN A 219 11.50 12.75 -34.81
CA ASN A 219 12.91 12.35 -34.85
C ASN A 219 13.10 10.84 -34.58
N ARG A 220 12.06 10.03 -34.69
CA ARG A 220 12.09 8.57 -34.58
C ARG A 220 12.56 8.07 -33.20
N VAL A 221 12.25 8.79 -32.14
CA VAL A 221 12.50 8.38 -30.74
C VAL A 221 11.34 7.52 -30.26
N SER A 222 11.63 6.37 -29.65
CA SER A 222 10.62 5.51 -29.10
C SER A 222 9.91 6.16 -27.90
N LEU A 223 8.58 6.22 -27.97
CA LEU A 223 7.69 6.74 -26.93
C LEU A 223 6.97 5.63 -26.16
N SER A 224 7.43 4.40 -26.27
CA SER A 224 6.89 3.24 -25.57
C SER A 224 8.00 2.41 -24.93
N SER A 225 7.67 1.77 -23.82
CA SER A 225 8.57 0.84 -23.16
C SER A 225 7.81 -0.16 -22.30
N SER A 226 8.34 -1.37 -22.19
CA SER A 226 8.00 -2.30 -21.12
C SER A 226 8.82 -2.01 -19.88
N GLY A 227 8.18 -2.11 -18.72
CA GLY A 227 8.81 -2.07 -17.42
C GLY A 227 8.65 -3.39 -16.68
N PHE A 228 9.60 -3.66 -15.81
CA PHE A 228 9.57 -4.85 -14.94
C PHE A 228 10.01 -4.47 -13.55
N TYR A 229 9.37 -5.07 -12.56
CA TYR A 229 9.76 -4.95 -11.17
C TYR A 229 9.66 -6.28 -10.47
N SER A 230 10.63 -6.59 -9.64
CA SER A 230 10.61 -7.69 -8.67
C SER A 230 10.97 -7.15 -7.29
N THR A 231 10.25 -7.60 -6.27
CA THR A 231 10.50 -7.14 -4.89
C THR A 231 11.91 -7.51 -4.45
N PRO A 232 12.75 -6.54 -4.09
CA PRO A 232 14.14 -6.79 -3.76
C PRO A 232 14.29 -7.41 -2.35
N LYS A 233 15.44 -8.03 -2.11
CA LYS A 233 15.89 -8.48 -0.78
C LYS A 233 14.99 -9.51 -0.09
N ILE A 234 14.04 -10.11 -0.77
CA ILE A 234 13.20 -11.17 -0.21
C ILE A 234 13.77 -12.54 -0.55
N HIS A 235 13.69 -13.44 0.41
CA HIS A 235 14.01 -14.85 0.25
C HIS A 235 13.28 -15.66 1.32
N PHE A 236 12.86 -16.86 1.00
CA PHE A 236 12.21 -17.75 1.94
C PHE A 236 12.46 -19.19 1.58
N ASN A 237 12.82 -20.00 2.57
CA ASN A 237 13.01 -21.43 2.41
C ASN A 237 11.78 -22.16 2.96
N ASN A 238 11.00 -22.74 2.07
CA ASN A 238 9.76 -23.46 2.42
C ASN A 238 10.01 -24.77 3.19
N LYS A 239 11.22 -25.35 3.13
CA LYS A 239 11.53 -26.59 3.87
C LYS A 239 11.85 -26.30 5.33
N THR A 240 12.55 -25.21 5.60
CA THR A 240 12.95 -24.80 6.96
C THR A 240 12.03 -23.71 7.54
N PHE A 241 11.09 -23.21 6.75
CA PHE A 241 10.21 -22.08 7.11
C PHE A 241 10.99 -20.86 7.64
N SER A 242 12.11 -20.53 7.00
CA SER A 242 12.97 -19.45 7.44
C SER A 242 13.41 -18.53 6.32
N GLY A 243 13.75 -17.27 6.67
CA GLY A 243 14.23 -16.28 5.72
C GLY A 243 13.65 -14.87 5.95
N ARG A 244 13.69 -14.09 4.89
CA ARG A 244 13.11 -12.73 4.82
C ARG A 244 12.00 -12.70 3.75
N PRO A 245 10.78 -13.20 4.04
CA PRO A 245 9.73 -13.29 3.03
C PRO A 245 9.10 -11.95 2.67
N PHE A 246 9.22 -10.92 3.53
CA PHE A 246 8.54 -9.63 3.37
C PHE A 246 9.54 -8.49 3.18
N LEU A 247 9.20 -7.54 2.32
CA LEU A 247 10.01 -6.34 2.15
C LEU A 247 9.86 -5.42 3.35
N TYR A 248 8.62 -5.22 3.82
CA TYR A 248 8.25 -4.39 4.97
C TYR A 248 6.97 -4.92 5.62
N PHE A 249 6.59 -4.30 6.74
CA PHE A 249 5.35 -4.60 7.45
C PHE A 249 4.45 -3.36 7.53
N CYS A 250 3.15 -3.58 7.39
CA CYS A 250 2.12 -2.62 7.79
C CYS A 250 1.70 -2.92 9.22
N TYR A 251 1.38 -1.87 9.97
CA TYR A 251 0.95 -1.96 11.36
C TYR A 251 -0.39 -1.26 11.54
N GLY A 252 -1.20 -1.81 12.44
CA GLY A 252 -2.46 -1.19 12.80
C GLY A 252 -2.95 -1.69 14.14
N ALA A 253 -3.98 -1.02 14.66
CA ALA A 253 -4.74 -1.51 15.79
C ALA A 253 -6.18 -0.98 15.70
N ALA A 254 -7.13 -1.78 16.17
CA ALA A 254 -8.53 -1.42 16.26
C ALA A 254 -9.06 -1.62 17.68
N VAL A 255 -9.87 -0.68 18.15
CA VAL A 255 -10.70 -0.84 19.35
C VAL A 255 -12.15 -0.98 18.90
N SER A 256 -12.79 -2.09 19.23
CA SER A 256 -14.17 -2.35 18.86
C SER A 256 -15.02 -2.53 20.14
N GLU A 257 -16.16 -1.86 20.18
CA GLU A 257 -17.19 -2.02 21.22
C GLU A 257 -18.44 -2.60 20.59
N VAL A 258 -18.95 -3.66 21.19
CA VAL A 258 -20.14 -4.38 20.71
C VAL A 258 -21.15 -4.53 21.83
N LEU A 259 -22.43 -4.64 21.47
CA LEU A 259 -23.52 -5.05 22.34
C LEU A 259 -24.02 -6.41 21.84
N ILE A 260 -24.30 -7.33 22.77
CA ILE A 260 -24.80 -8.67 22.47
C ILE A 260 -26.01 -8.92 23.32
N ASP A 261 -27.10 -9.39 22.72
CA ASP A 261 -28.21 -10.01 23.41
C ASP A 261 -27.90 -11.50 23.61
N THR A 262 -27.76 -11.91 24.88
CA THR A 262 -27.40 -13.30 25.21
C THR A 262 -28.56 -14.29 25.10
N LEU A 263 -29.78 -13.81 24.87
CA LEU A 263 -30.96 -14.67 24.65
C LEU A 263 -31.10 -15.00 23.15
N THR A 264 -30.94 -14.01 22.29
CA THR A 264 -31.16 -14.18 20.86
C THR A 264 -29.87 -14.42 20.10
N GLY A 265 -28.71 -14.01 20.63
CA GLY A 265 -27.43 -14.00 19.95
C GLY A 265 -27.22 -12.79 19.02
N GLU A 266 -28.22 -11.92 18.92
CA GLU A 266 -28.09 -10.68 18.14
C GLU A 266 -26.94 -9.82 18.67
N ASN A 267 -26.18 -9.25 17.76
CA ASN A 267 -25.09 -8.35 18.11
C ASN A 267 -25.16 -7.02 17.32
N LYS A 268 -24.61 -5.99 17.94
CA LYS A 268 -24.51 -4.66 17.33
C LYS A 268 -23.13 -4.07 17.61
N ILE A 269 -22.46 -3.61 16.57
CA ILE A 269 -21.23 -2.82 16.72
C ILE A 269 -21.64 -1.41 17.14
N LEU A 270 -21.17 -0.97 18.31
CA LEU A 270 -21.49 0.34 18.86
C LEU A 270 -20.48 1.41 18.44
N ARG A 271 -19.21 1.05 18.42
CA ARG A 271 -18.14 1.97 18.05
C ARG A 271 -16.87 1.21 17.66
N VAL A 272 -16.18 1.77 16.67
CA VAL A 272 -14.86 1.29 16.22
C VAL A 272 -13.92 2.48 16.13
N ASP A 273 -12.73 2.33 16.67
CA ASP A 273 -11.64 3.27 16.55
C ASP A 273 -10.45 2.53 15.94
N ILE A 274 -9.90 3.02 14.80
CA ILE A 274 -8.80 2.38 14.09
C ILE A 274 -7.66 3.38 13.89
N ILE A 275 -6.43 2.94 14.17
CA ILE A 275 -5.21 3.61 13.71
C ILE A 275 -4.43 2.61 12.87
N HIS A 276 -4.12 2.99 11.64
CA HIS A 276 -3.38 2.17 10.70
C HIS A 276 -2.22 2.95 10.08
N ASP A 277 -1.05 2.33 10.02
CA ASP A 277 0.11 2.85 9.30
C ASP A 277 0.22 2.19 7.94
N HIS A 278 0.08 2.98 6.90
CA HIS A 278 0.29 2.57 5.51
C HIS A 278 1.37 3.43 4.81
N GLY A 279 2.22 4.09 5.60
CA GLY A 279 3.27 4.97 5.10
C GLY A 279 2.72 6.26 4.47
N ARG A 280 3.41 6.78 3.47
CA ARG A 280 2.96 7.96 2.73
C ARG A 280 1.87 7.60 1.72
N PRO A 281 0.64 8.08 1.88
CA PRO A 281 -0.47 7.71 1.01
C PRO A 281 -0.27 8.23 -0.42
N ILE A 282 -0.59 7.39 -1.41
CA ILE A 282 -0.68 7.80 -2.81
C ILE A 282 -2.00 8.55 -3.02
N ASN A 283 -3.08 8.04 -2.44
CA ASN A 283 -4.40 8.63 -2.47
C ASN A 283 -5.08 8.46 -1.09
N PRO A 284 -5.08 9.50 -0.22
CA PRO A 284 -5.61 9.39 1.14
C PRO A 284 -7.08 8.94 1.22
N ALA A 285 -7.91 9.31 0.23
CA ALA A 285 -9.33 8.91 0.21
C ALA A 285 -9.49 7.42 -0.06
N ILE A 286 -8.71 6.87 -1.00
CA ILE A 286 -8.72 5.44 -1.31
C ILE A 286 -8.18 4.63 -0.12
N GLU A 287 -7.05 5.04 0.49
CA GLU A 287 -6.48 4.33 1.64
C GLU A 287 -7.48 4.29 2.81
N LYS A 288 -8.12 5.41 3.12
CA LYS A 288 -9.17 5.45 4.15
C LYS A 288 -10.32 4.51 3.81
N GLY A 289 -10.84 4.57 2.58
CA GLY A 289 -11.90 3.69 2.11
C GLY A 289 -11.53 2.20 2.17
N GLN A 290 -10.26 1.85 1.94
CA GLN A 290 -9.79 0.45 2.06
C GLN A 290 -9.77 -0.03 3.52
N ILE A 291 -9.41 0.82 4.47
CA ILE A 291 -9.45 0.48 5.91
C ILE A 291 -10.89 0.29 6.37
N GLU A 292 -11.79 1.21 6.01
CA GLU A 292 -13.21 1.15 6.34
C GLU A 292 -13.88 -0.08 5.72
N GLY A 293 -13.65 -0.30 4.42
CA GLY A 293 -14.20 -1.46 3.69
C GLY A 293 -13.68 -2.80 4.23
N GLY A 294 -12.39 -2.89 4.53
CA GLY A 294 -11.79 -4.08 5.12
C GLY A 294 -12.36 -4.39 6.51
N PHE A 295 -12.63 -3.37 7.31
CA PHE A 295 -13.30 -3.54 8.61
C PHE A 295 -14.73 -4.07 8.44
N VAL A 296 -15.53 -3.48 7.55
CA VAL A 296 -16.93 -3.89 7.31
C VAL A 296 -16.99 -5.33 6.83
N GLN A 297 -16.12 -5.73 5.90
CA GLN A 297 -16.05 -7.11 5.42
C GLN A 297 -15.68 -8.09 6.54
N GLY A 298 -14.77 -7.71 7.43
CA GLY A 298 -14.37 -8.58 8.55
C GLY A 298 -15.40 -8.61 9.69
N ALA A 299 -16.30 -7.65 9.75
CA ALA A 299 -17.36 -7.57 10.76
C ALA A 299 -18.63 -8.37 10.37
N GLY A 300 -18.92 -8.49 9.07
CA GLY A 300 -20.02 -9.28 8.51
C GLY A 300 -19.66 -10.74 8.36
#